data_3baf690638785af9df6df774a649586a
#
_entry.id   3baf690638785af9df6df774a649586a
#
_cell.length_a   1.000
_cell.length_b   1.000
_cell.length_c   1.000
_cell.angle_alpha   90.00
_cell.angle_beta   90.00
_cell.angle_gamma   90.00
#
_symmetry.space_group_name_H-M   'P 1'
#
loop_
_entity.id
_entity.type
_entity.pdbx_description
1 polymer ?
#
loop_
_entity_poly.entity_id
_entity_poly.type
_entity_poly.pdbx_seq_one_letter_code
_entity_poly.pdbx_strand_id
1 'polypeptide(L)'
;MNTGKVDVLLGLQWGDEGKGKVVDVLTPKYDVVARFQGGPNAGHTLEFEGQKYVLRSIPSGIFQGGKVNIIGNGVVLAPDLFMGEAKDLEKSGHDLKSRLHISKKAHLIMPTHRLLDKAIEAAKGKNKVGTTGKGIGPTYTDKISRNGLRVGDILENFEQKYAQHKERHMKRLAELGWTDFSTLEETEKVWKEGVEYMKSFKFVDSEHEINNILRSGKDILCEGAQGTMLDVDFGSYPFVTSSNTVCAGACTGLGIGPNKIGNVYGIMKAYCTRVGAGPFPTELFDEVGKKIRDLGHEYGAVTGRERRCGWCDLIQLRYSCMINGVTQLILMKSDVLDTFPVIKACVGYKLPNGEETQELPYEIDGVEPIYKEFKGWNTDMTKMTSEDQFPAEFKAYIQFLEEFLETPIKVVSIGPDRDQTIVRK
;
A
#
# COMPACT_ATOMS: atom_id res chain seq x y z
N MET A 1 -32.99 -10.24 -0.50
CA MET A 1 -31.90 -10.84 -1.30
C MET A 1 -30.61 -10.65 -0.54
N ASN A 2 -29.87 -11.73 -0.28
CA ASN A 2 -28.57 -11.64 0.38
C ASN A 2 -27.58 -11.03 -0.64
N THR A 3 -27.16 -9.80 -0.43
CA THR A 3 -26.14 -9.16 -1.26
C THR A 3 -24.78 -9.43 -0.64
N GLY A 4 -23.76 -9.69 -1.45
CA GLY A 4 -22.38 -9.83 -0.97
C GLY A 4 -21.87 -8.55 -0.29
N LYS A 5 -20.76 -8.67 0.44
CA LYS A 5 -20.13 -7.57 1.17
C LYS A 5 -18.81 -7.18 0.50
N VAL A 6 -18.38 -5.97 0.80
CA VAL A 6 -17.06 -5.45 0.47
C VAL A 6 -16.31 -5.23 1.76
N ASP A 7 -15.23 -5.95 1.97
CA ASP A 7 -14.31 -5.67 3.07
C ASP A 7 -13.07 -4.97 2.51
N VAL A 8 -12.53 -4.01 3.26
CA VAL A 8 -11.39 -3.21 2.82
C VAL A 8 -10.18 -3.48 3.73
N LEU A 9 -9.06 -3.77 3.12
CA LEU A 9 -7.79 -4.00 3.81
C LEU A 9 -6.79 -2.91 3.43
N LEU A 10 -6.26 -2.21 4.41
CA LEU A 10 -5.37 -1.07 4.19
C LEU A 10 -4.31 -0.95 5.30
N GLY A 11 -3.19 -0.31 4.94
CA GLY A 11 -2.14 0.03 5.89
C GLY A 11 -2.49 1.29 6.69
N LEU A 12 -2.16 1.29 7.97
CA LEU A 12 -2.46 2.42 8.86
C LEU A 12 -1.27 3.37 9.06
N GLN A 13 -0.07 2.98 8.65
CA GLN A 13 1.17 3.74 8.87
C GLN A 13 1.66 4.35 7.54
N TRP A 14 2.97 4.36 7.29
CA TRP A 14 3.59 4.90 6.06
C TRP A 14 3.87 3.84 4.99
N GLY A 15 3.07 2.79 4.91
CA GLY A 15 3.29 1.67 4.00
C GLY A 15 4.22 0.59 4.57
N ASP A 16 4.45 -0.44 3.78
CA ASP A 16 5.30 -1.59 4.14
C ASP A 16 4.86 -2.37 5.40
N GLU A 17 3.57 -2.29 5.77
CA GLU A 17 3.01 -2.98 6.93
C GLU A 17 2.87 -4.50 6.73
N GLY A 18 3.10 -5.02 5.50
CA GLY A 18 2.97 -6.45 5.20
C GLY A 18 1.59 -6.85 4.66
N LYS A 19 0.91 -5.93 3.97
CA LYS A 19 -0.44 -6.13 3.40
C LYS A 19 -0.57 -7.39 2.55
N GLY A 20 0.41 -7.71 1.70
CA GLY A 20 0.37 -8.87 0.80
C GLY A 20 0.15 -10.19 1.54
N LYS A 21 0.89 -10.45 2.63
CA LYS A 21 0.71 -11.64 3.47
C LYS A 21 -0.73 -11.74 3.99
N VAL A 22 -1.27 -10.64 4.49
CA VAL A 22 -2.63 -10.63 5.07
C VAL A 22 -3.70 -10.84 4.00
N VAL A 23 -3.56 -10.21 2.83
CA VAL A 23 -4.47 -10.46 1.70
C VAL A 23 -4.49 -11.93 1.34
N ASP A 24 -3.32 -12.55 1.21
CA ASP A 24 -3.21 -13.97 0.89
C ASP A 24 -3.90 -14.87 1.95
N VAL A 25 -3.68 -14.61 3.23
CA VAL A 25 -4.33 -15.33 4.35
C VAL A 25 -5.85 -15.14 4.35
N LEU A 26 -6.36 -13.97 4.00
CA LEU A 26 -7.79 -13.68 4.00
C LEU A 26 -8.51 -14.11 2.71
N THR A 27 -7.80 -14.14 1.58
CA THR A 27 -8.39 -14.42 0.24
C THR A 27 -9.27 -15.67 0.18
N PRO A 28 -8.97 -16.80 0.87
CA PRO A 28 -9.87 -17.96 0.84
C PRO A 28 -11.32 -17.66 1.23
N LYS A 29 -11.57 -16.63 2.05
CA LYS A 29 -12.89 -16.21 2.53
C LYS A 29 -13.67 -15.36 1.53
N TYR A 30 -13.06 -14.95 0.42
CA TYR A 30 -13.63 -14.03 -0.58
C TYR A 30 -13.68 -14.68 -1.96
N ASP A 31 -14.56 -14.19 -2.81
CA ASP A 31 -14.68 -14.61 -4.21
C ASP A 31 -13.79 -13.77 -5.14
N VAL A 32 -13.56 -12.52 -4.74
CA VAL A 32 -12.82 -11.53 -5.53
C VAL A 32 -11.84 -10.77 -4.66
N VAL A 33 -10.65 -10.49 -5.21
CA VAL A 33 -9.70 -9.52 -4.66
C VAL A 33 -9.52 -8.36 -5.63
N ALA A 34 -9.70 -7.12 -5.17
CA ALA A 34 -9.66 -5.94 -6.04
C ALA A 34 -8.70 -4.86 -5.52
N ARG A 35 -7.72 -4.46 -6.34
CA ARG A 35 -6.86 -3.31 -6.10
C ARG A 35 -7.58 -2.03 -6.48
N PHE A 36 -7.64 -1.06 -5.57
CA PHE A 36 -8.45 0.14 -5.79
C PHE A 36 -7.64 1.42 -6.04
N GLN A 37 -6.34 1.48 -5.71
CA GLN A 37 -5.50 2.66 -5.91
C GLN A 37 -4.01 2.29 -5.98
N GLY A 38 -3.14 3.29 -6.18
CA GLY A 38 -1.71 3.13 -6.30
C GLY A 38 -1.31 2.64 -7.69
N GLY A 39 -0.14 2.08 -7.78
CA GLY A 39 0.43 1.59 -9.04
C GLY A 39 1.71 0.80 -8.78
N PRO A 40 2.66 0.76 -9.73
CA PRO A 40 3.89 -0.01 -9.59
C PRO A 40 4.88 0.53 -8.52
N ASN A 41 4.53 1.60 -7.80
CA ASN A 41 5.24 2.02 -6.60
C ASN A 41 4.97 1.12 -5.39
N ALA A 42 3.90 0.32 -5.41
CA ALA A 42 3.68 -0.72 -4.40
C ALA A 42 4.69 -1.87 -4.55
N GLY A 43 4.92 -2.59 -3.46
CA GLY A 43 5.72 -3.81 -3.41
C GLY A 43 5.10 -4.73 -2.34
N HIS A 44 4.11 -5.54 -2.73
CA HIS A 44 3.48 -6.50 -1.83
C HIS A 44 4.27 -7.80 -1.87
N THR A 45 5.07 -8.02 -0.84
CA THR A 45 5.88 -9.23 -0.69
C THR A 45 5.04 -10.34 -0.07
N LEU A 46 5.10 -11.51 -0.69
CA LEU A 46 4.53 -12.75 -0.19
C LEU A 46 5.63 -13.82 -0.14
N GLU A 47 5.65 -14.57 0.94
CA GLU A 47 6.59 -15.69 1.12
C GLU A 47 5.79 -16.94 1.49
N PHE A 48 5.85 -17.96 0.63
CA PHE A 48 5.23 -19.26 0.86
C PHE A 48 5.92 -20.33 -0.01
N GLU A 49 5.90 -21.57 0.47
CA GLU A 49 6.53 -22.73 -0.20
C GLU A 49 8.03 -22.49 -0.53
N GLY A 50 8.71 -21.71 0.32
CA GLY A 50 10.12 -21.37 0.15
C GLY A 50 10.42 -20.38 -0.99
N GLN A 51 9.39 -19.79 -1.59
CA GLN A 51 9.52 -18.81 -2.67
C GLN A 51 9.07 -17.43 -2.20
N LYS A 52 9.68 -16.40 -2.78
CA LYS A 52 9.37 -15.00 -2.51
C LYS A 52 8.85 -14.32 -3.77
N TYR A 53 7.66 -13.76 -3.67
CA TYR A 53 7.01 -12.99 -4.73
C TYR A 53 6.87 -11.53 -4.33
N VAL A 54 7.05 -10.62 -5.29
CA VAL A 54 6.85 -9.18 -5.07
C VAL A 54 5.87 -8.64 -6.10
N LEU A 55 4.62 -8.47 -5.69
CA LEU A 55 3.57 -7.91 -6.55
C LEU A 55 3.56 -6.39 -6.48
N ARG A 56 3.31 -5.76 -7.63
CA ARG A 56 3.28 -4.30 -7.79
C ARG A 56 1.89 -3.79 -8.16
N SER A 57 1.32 -4.33 -9.21
CA SER A 57 0.02 -3.92 -9.76
C SER A 57 -1.04 -5.01 -9.67
N ILE A 58 -0.63 -6.27 -9.75
CA ILE A 58 -1.51 -7.44 -9.71
C ILE A 58 -1.99 -7.65 -8.26
N PRO A 59 -3.30 -7.90 -8.03
CA PRO A 59 -3.79 -8.20 -6.68
C PRO A 59 -3.18 -9.47 -6.09
N SER A 60 -2.93 -9.47 -4.77
CA SER A 60 -2.30 -10.58 -4.05
C SER A 60 -3.18 -11.86 -4.02
N GLY A 61 -4.46 -11.75 -4.30
CA GLY A 61 -5.37 -12.88 -4.44
C GLY A 61 -5.08 -13.80 -5.64
N ILE A 62 -4.17 -13.41 -6.52
CA ILE A 62 -3.84 -14.18 -7.74
C ILE A 62 -3.25 -15.56 -7.41
N PHE A 63 -2.60 -15.71 -6.25
CA PHE A 63 -2.02 -16.98 -5.80
C PHE A 63 -3.07 -18.00 -5.35
N GLN A 64 -4.29 -17.56 -5.03
CA GLN A 64 -5.39 -18.46 -4.61
C GLN A 64 -6.19 -18.90 -5.84
N GLY A 65 -6.27 -20.22 -6.04
CA GLY A 65 -7.00 -20.80 -7.17
C GLY A 65 -8.49 -20.43 -7.20
N GLY A 66 -9.06 -20.28 -8.39
CA GLY A 66 -10.50 -20.03 -8.58
C GLY A 66 -10.99 -18.63 -8.21
N LYS A 67 -10.13 -17.73 -7.73
CA LYS A 67 -10.49 -16.36 -7.35
C LYS A 67 -10.34 -15.40 -8.53
N VAL A 68 -11.30 -14.49 -8.69
CA VAL A 68 -11.20 -13.38 -9.65
C VAL A 68 -10.40 -12.25 -9.02
N ASN A 69 -9.53 -11.64 -9.80
CA ASN A 69 -8.70 -10.51 -9.39
C ASN A 69 -9.01 -9.31 -10.27
N ILE A 70 -9.22 -8.14 -9.68
CA ILE A 70 -9.62 -6.94 -10.42
C ILE A 70 -8.62 -5.80 -10.15
N ILE A 71 -8.10 -5.21 -11.21
CA ILE A 71 -7.39 -3.93 -11.16
C ILE A 71 -8.42 -2.83 -11.43
N GLY A 72 -8.74 -2.05 -10.40
CA GLY A 72 -9.78 -1.03 -10.43
C GLY A 72 -9.37 0.26 -11.14
N ASN A 73 -10.35 1.13 -11.36
CA ASN A 73 -10.18 2.41 -12.05
C ASN A 73 -9.31 3.42 -11.28
N GLY A 74 -9.12 3.22 -9.98
CA GLY A 74 -8.25 4.08 -9.18
C GLY A 74 -6.76 3.76 -9.33
N VAL A 75 -6.41 2.59 -9.87
CA VAL A 75 -5.03 2.17 -10.10
C VAL A 75 -4.45 2.87 -11.33
N VAL A 76 -3.14 3.17 -11.29
CA VAL A 76 -2.37 3.60 -12.45
C VAL A 76 -1.39 2.51 -12.86
N LEU A 77 -1.41 2.12 -14.16
CA LEU A 77 -0.70 0.98 -14.70
C LEU A 77 0.44 1.39 -15.63
N ALA A 78 1.61 0.81 -15.44
CA ALA A 78 2.72 0.88 -16.38
C ALA A 78 2.73 -0.41 -17.21
N PRO A 79 2.36 -0.40 -18.49
CA PRO A 79 2.22 -1.58 -19.34
C PRO A 79 3.43 -2.48 -19.39
N ASP A 80 4.63 -1.92 -19.49
CA ASP A 80 5.90 -2.65 -19.51
C ASP A 80 6.19 -3.35 -18.17
N LEU A 81 5.97 -2.66 -17.04
CA LEU A 81 6.16 -3.24 -15.71
C LEU A 81 5.09 -4.30 -15.41
N PHE A 82 3.85 -4.06 -15.84
CA PHE A 82 2.75 -5.03 -15.74
C PHE A 82 3.08 -6.30 -16.55
N MET A 83 3.56 -6.14 -17.79
CA MET A 83 3.97 -7.26 -18.61
C MET A 83 5.07 -8.10 -17.96
N GLY A 84 6.08 -7.46 -17.37
CA GLY A 84 7.15 -8.16 -16.64
C GLY A 84 6.60 -8.96 -15.47
N GLU A 85 5.83 -8.31 -14.60
CA GLU A 85 5.17 -8.93 -13.42
C GLU A 85 4.27 -10.11 -13.81
N ALA A 86 3.44 -9.95 -14.85
CA ALA A 86 2.55 -10.99 -15.33
C ALA A 86 3.29 -12.19 -15.92
N LYS A 87 4.30 -11.95 -16.76
CA LYS A 87 5.11 -13.03 -17.34
C LYS A 87 5.86 -13.85 -16.29
N ASP A 88 6.33 -13.22 -15.22
CA ASP A 88 7.02 -13.93 -14.14
C ASP A 88 6.05 -14.83 -13.37
N LEU A 89 4.82 -14.39 -13.14
CA LEU A 89 3.77 -15.21 -12.54
C LEU A 89 3.31 -16.35 -13.48
N GLU A 90 3.17 -16.09 -14.78
CA GLU A 90 2.84 -17.12 -15.78
C GLU A 90 3.92 -18.22 -15.84
N LYS A 91 5.21 -17.86 -15.78
CA LYS A 91 6.34 -18.81 -15.69
C LYS A 91 6.26 -19.68 -14.43
N SER A 92 5.73 -19.14 -13.34
CA SER A 92 5.51 -19.87 -12.09
C SER A 92 4.20 -20.70 -12.11
N GLY A 93 3.52 -20.80 -13.26
CA GLY A 93 2.34 -21.65 -13.45
C GLY A 93 1.01 -21.01 -13.06
N HIS A 94 0.96 -19.71 -12.79
CA HIS A 94 -0.29 -19.03 -12.44
C HIS A 94 -1.09 -18.62 -13.69
N ASP A 95 -2.38 -19.02 -13.73
CA ASP A 95 -3.30 -18.58 -14.79
C ASP A 95 -3.83 -17.18 -14.47
N LEU A 96 -3.25 -16.17 -15.16
CA LEU A 96 -3.69 -14.78 -15.02
C LEU A 96 -4.81 -14.43 -16.00
N LYS A 97 -4.74 -14.91 -17.23
CA LYS A 97 -5.61 -14.43 -18.33
C LYS A 97 -7.08 -14.72 -18.09
N SER A 98 -7.39 -15.85 -17.43
CA SER A 98 -8.77 -16.20 -17.11
C SER A 98 -9.28 -15.51 -15.83
N ARG A 99 -8.39 -15.03 -14.95
CA ARG A 99 -8.75 -14.59 -13.59
C ARG A 99 -8.41 -13.13 -13.28
N LEU A 100 -7.63 -12.47 -14.12
CA LEU A 100 -7.26 -11.06 -13.91
C LEU A 100 -8.04 -10.17 -14.88
N HIS A 101 -8.87 -9.30 -14.32
CA HIS A 101 -9.67 -8.33 -15.06
C HIS A 101 -9.12 -6.92 -14.81
N ILE A 102 -9.06 -6.10 -15.84
CA ILE A 102 -8.49 -4.75 -15.78
C ILE A 102 -9.57 -3.74 -16.14
N SER A 103 -9.77 -2.75 -15.27
CA SER A 103 -10.71 -1.66 -15.51
C SER A 103 -10.32 -0.86 -16.76
N LYS A 104 -11.25 -0.68 -17.70
CA LYS A 104 -11.09 0.24 -18.85
C LYS A 104 -10.78 1.68 -18.40
N LYS A 105 -11.24 2.07 -17.19
CA LYS A 105 -11.06 3.42 -16.65
C LYS A 105 -9.76 3.61 -15.85
N ALA A 106 -8.96 2.57 -15.65
CA ALA A 106 -7.61 2.70 -15.08
C ALA A 106 -6.72 3.53 -16.01
N HIS A 107 -5.80 4.33 -15.44
CA HIS A 107 -4.94 5.20 -16.23
C HIS A 107 -3.60 4.53 -16.53
N LEU A 108 -3.05 4.84 -17.71
CA LEU A 108 -1.76 4.34 -18.15
C LEU A 108 -0.64 5.31 -17.74
N ILE A 109 0.39 4.79 -17.11
CA ILE A 109 1.64 5.50 -16.89
C ILE A 109 2.43 5.45 -18.19
N MET A 110 2.55 6.59 -18.87
CA MET A 110 3.36 6.70 -20.09
C MET A 110 4.86 6.83 -19.76
N PRO A 111 5.77 6.48 -20.68
CA PRO A 111 7.21 6.72 -20.52
C PRO A 111 7.53 8.17 -20.17
N THR A 112 6.83 9.12 -20.78
CA THR A 112 6.97 10.56 -20.53
C THR A 112 6.53 10.97 -19.12
N HIS A 113 5.61 10.27 -18.46
CA HIS A 113 5.30 10.49 -17.05
C HIS A 113 6.51 10.22 -16.14
N ARG A 114 7.32 9.21 -16.47
CA ARG A 114 8.55 8.91 -15.70
C ARG A 114 9.60 10.01 -15.88
N LEU A 115 9.70 10.59 -17.07
CA LEU A 115 10.57 11.76 -17.30
C LEU A 115 10.06 12.98 -16.54
N LEU A 116 8.75 13.24 -16.56
CA LEU A 116 8.14 14.32 -15.78
C LEU A 116 8.38 14.15 -14.28
N ASP A 117 8.26 12.93 -13.74
CA ASP A 117 8.54 12.64 -12.34
C ASP A 117 9.98 13.01 -11.96
N LYS A 118 10.96 12.60 -12.79
CA LYS A 118 12.37 12.95 -12.61
C LYS A 118 12.62 14.46 -12.75
N ALA A 119 12.03 15.10 -13.76
CA ALA A 119 12.21 16.52 -14.02
C ALA A 119 11.63 17.38 -12.88
N ILE A 120 10.44 17.06 -12.39
CA ILE A 120 9.78 17.73 -11.27
C ILE A 120 10.60 17.58 -9.98
N GLU A 121 11.09 16.36 -9.67
CA GLU A 121 11.95 16.16 -8.51
C GLU A 121 13.29 16.89 -8.64
N ALA A 122 13.89 16.92 -9.83
CA ALA A 122 15.12 17.69 -10.06
C ALA A 122 14.91 19.20 -9.85
N ALA A 123 13.78 19.74 -10.33
CA ALA A 123 13.43 21.15 -10.18
C ALA A 123 13.22 21.58 -8.71
N LYS A 124 12.82 20.67 -7.80
CA LYS A 124 12.66 20.95 -6.37
C LYS A 124 13.97 21.15 -5.62
N GLY A 125 15.12 20.78 -6.19
CA GLY A 125 16.42 20.94 -5.56
C GLY A 125 16.51 20.26 -4.19
N LYS A 126 16.68 21.06 -3.12
CA LYS A 126 16.77 20.55 -1.73
C LYS A 126 15.42 20.07 -1.16
N ASN A 127 14.31 20.50 -1.74
CA ASN A 127 12.94 20.19 -1.28
C ASN A 127 12.37 18.92 -1.97
N LYS A 128 13.22 17.99 -2.35
CA LYS A 128 12.80 16.71 -2.95
C LYS A 128 11.94 15.91 -1.97
N VAL A 129 10.85 15.36 -2.48
CA VAL A 129 9.97 14.45 -1.72
C VAL A 129 10.56 13.05 -1.65
N GLY A 130 11.40 12.68 -2.62
CA GLY A 130 11.98 11.34 -2.73
C GLY A 130 11.05 10.37 -3.45
N THR A 131 10.53 10.76 -4.60
CA THR A 131 9.64 9.92 -5.41
C THR A 131 10.34 8.63 -5.88
N THR A 132 9.53 7.66 -6.30
CA THR A 132 10.04 6.40 -6.87
C THR A 132 10.52 6.54 -8.33
N GLY A 133 10.33 7.71 -8.95
CA GLY A 133 10.66 7.95 -10.35
C GLY A 133 9.82 7.13 -11.36
N LYS A 134 8.70 6.55 -10.90
CA LYS A 134 7.85 5.68 -11.73
C LYS A 134 6.70 6.39 -12.42
N GLY A 135 6.61 7.71 -12.30
CA GLY A 135 5.59 8.52 -12.96
C GLY A 135 4.22 8.50 -12.29
N ILE A 136 4.14 8.09 -11.03
CA ILE A 136 2.86 7.99 -10.30
C ILE A 136 2.19 9.36 -10.17
N GLY A 137 2.90 10.34 -9.60
CA GLY A 137 2.40 11.70 -9.40
C GLY A 137 1.91 12.35 -10.70
N PRO A 138 2.75 12.43 -11.73
CA PRO A 138 2.35 12.97 -13.03
C PRO A 138 1.13 12.28 -13.66
N THR A 139 0.98 10.97 -13.51
CA THR A 139 -0.18 10.23 -14.03
C THR A 139 -1.47 10.60 -13.27
N TYR A 140 -1.41 10.73 -11.93
CA TYR A 140 -2.55 11.20 -11.16
C TYR A 140 -2.87 12.68 -11.44
N THR A 141 -1.88 13.52 -11.70
CA THR A 141 -2.07 14.89 -12.17
C THR A 141 -2.87 14.90 -13.47
N ASP A 142 -2.50 14.09 -14.43
CA ASP A 142 -3.21 13.98 -15.71
C ASP A 142 -4.63 13.43 -15.53
N LYS A 143 -4.82 12.45 -14.64
CA LYS A 143 -6.15 11.95 -14.28
C LYS A 143 -7.06 13.07 -13.78
N ILE A 144 -6.60 13.87 -12.82
CA ILE A 144 -7.40 14.94 -12.19
C ILE A 144 -7.60 16.12 -13.15
N SER A 145 -6.60 16.45 -13.97
CA SER A 145 -6.72 17.48 -15.03
C SER A 145 -7.54 17.02 -16.24
N ARG A 146 -7.99 15.75 -16.26
CA ARG A 146 -8.79 15.14 -17.33
C ARG A 146 -8.03 15.00 -18.65
N ASN A 147 -6.74 14.78 -18.55
CA ASN A 147 -5.80 14.66 -19.65
C ASN A 147 -5.09 13.28 -19.69
N GLY A 148 -5.58 12.31 -18.91
CA GLY A 148 -4.94 11.01 -18.80
C GLY A 148 -5.35 10.03 -19.89
N LEU A 149 -4.44 9.17 -20.29
CA LEU A 149 -4.67 8.02 -21.16
C LEU A 149 -5.18 6.85 -20.34
N ARG A 150 -6.28 6.23 -20.73
CA ARG A 150 -6.93 5.11 -20.02
C ARG A 150 -6.69 3.78 -20.72
N VAL A 151 -6.83 2.69 -19.97
CA VAL A 151 -6.76 1.32 -20.52
C VAL A 151 -7.76 1.09 -21.64
N GLY A 152 -8.98 1.62 -21.53
CA GLY A 152 -10.00 1.53 -22.56
C GLY A 152 -9.60 2.19 -23.89
N ASP A 153 -8.73 3.20 -23.84
CA ASP A 153 -8.22 3.87 -25.05
C ASP A 153 -7.33 2.96 -25.90
N ILE A 154 -6.79 1.87 -25.32
CA ILE A 154 -6.04 0.85 -26.08
C ILE A 154 -6.90 0.21 -27.18
N LEU A 155 -8.22 0.18 -26.98
CA LEU A 155 -9.16 -0.46 -27.92
C LEU A 155 -9.54 0.46 -29.08
N GLU A 156 -9.43 1.80 -28.90
CA GLU A 156 -9.90 2.77 -29.88
C GLU A 156 -9.02 4.02 -29.94
N ASN A 157 -8.56 4.38 -31.15
CA ASN A 157 -7.82 5.59 -31.43
C ASN A 157 -6.53 5.78 -30.59
N PHE A 158 -5.91 4.66 -30.18
CA PHE A 158 -4.80 4.65 -29.23
C PHE A 158 -3.63 5.52 -29.68
N GLU A 159 -3.11 5.33 -30.92
CA GLU A 159 -1.92 6.05 -31.39
C GLU A 159 -2.13 7.56 -31.46
N GLN A 160 -3.33 8.00 -31.86
CA GLN A 160 -3.66 9.43 -31.90
C GLN A 160 -3.69 10.03 -30.49
N LYS A 161 -4.36 9.37 -29.55
CA LYS A 161 -4.43 9.82 -28.16
C LYS A 161 -3.06 9.82 -27.51
N TYR A 162 -2.27 8.74 -27.71
CA TYR A 162 -0.92 8.65 -27.21
C TYR A 162 -0.05 9.81 -27.70
N ALA A 163 -0.08 10.11 -29.01
CA ALA A 163 0.71 11.18 -29.61
C ALA A 163 0.33 12.58 -29.02
N GLN A 164 -0.97 12.85 -28.85
CA GLN A 164 -1.45 14.10 -28.24
C GLN A 164 -0.96 14.26 -26.78
N HIS A 165 -1.03 13.18 -26.00
CA HIS A 165 -0.54 13.21 -24.61
C HIS A 165 0.98 13.38 -24.55
N LYS A 166 1.71 12.64 -25.40
CA LYS A 166 3.17 12.77 -25.50
C LYS A 166 3.58 14.19 -25.86
N GLU A 167 2.95 14.82 -26.85
CA GLU A 167 3.26 16.21 -27.24
C GLU A 167 3.10 17.19 -26.07
N ARG A 168 2.02 17.07 -25.31
CA ARG A 168 1.79 17.89 -24.11
C ARG A 168 2.87 17.68 -23.05
N HIS A 169 3.26 16.42 -22.79
CA HIS A 169 4.34 16.11 -21.85
C HIS A 169 5.68 16.64 -22.32
N MET A 170 5.98 16.58 -23.60
CA MET A 170 7.22 17.13 -24.16
C MET A 170 7.30 18.64 -24.00
N LYS A 171 6.17 19.38 -24.19
CA LYS A 171 6.10 20.82 -23.91
C LYS A 171 6.39 21.10 -22.43
N ARG A 172 5.78 20.32 -21.53
CA ARG A 172 5.99 20.49 -20.07
C ARG A 172 7.43 20.15 -19.65
N LEU A 173 8.05 19.14 -20.23
CA LEU A 173 9.46 18.79 -20.01
C LEU A 173 10.39 19.93 -20.46
N ALA A 174 10.10 20.55 -21.62
CA ALA A 174 10.85 21.70 -22.10
C ALA A 174 10.73 22.92 -21.16
N GLU A 175 9.53 23.22 -20.63
CA GLU A 175 9.32 24.26 -19.62
C GLU A 175 10.10 24.02 -18.33
N LEU A 176 10.29 22.75 -17.94
CA LEU A 176 11.10 22.34 -16.79
C LEU A 176 12.60 22.31 -17.09
N GLY A 177 13.02 22.61 -18.31
CA GLY A 177 14.42 22.57 -18.73
C GLY A 177 15.01 21.16 -18.83
N TRP A 178 14.16 20.14 -18.99
CA TRP A 178 14.62 18.75 -19.11
C TRP A 178 15.20 18.47 -20.49
N THR A 179 16.40 17.91 -20.54
CA THR A 179 17.14 17.65 -21.81
C THR A 179 17.54 16.21 -22.01
N ASP A 180 17.43 15.35 -20.97
CA ASP A 180 17.80 13.94 -21.08
C ASP A 180 16.64 13.07 -21.59
N PHE A 181 16.67 12.78 -22.88
CA PHE A 181 15.73 11.88 -23.55
C PHE A 181 16.40 10.58 -24.02
N SER A 182 17.62 10.31 -23.59
CA SER A 182 18.47 9.21 -24.09
C SER A 182 17.81 7.83 -24.01
N THR A 183 16.94 7.62 -23.00
CA THR A 183 16.27 6.32 -22.80
C THR A 183 14.83 6.31 -23.32
N LEU A 184 14.31 7.41 -23.86
CA LEU A 184 12.88 7.53 -24.18
C LEU A 184 12.44 6.56 -25.25
N GLU A 185 13.17 6.48 -26.36
CA GLU A 185 12.83 5.62 -27.50
C GLU A 185 12.77 4.15 -27.11
N GLU A 186 13.79 3.64 -26.42
CA GLU A 186 13.83 2.26 -25.96
C GLU A 186 12.71 1.97 -24.93
N THR A 187 12.49 2.90 -24.02
CA THR A 187 11.40 2.78 -23.04
C THR A 187 10.02 2.76 -23.71
N GLU A 188 9.81 3.59 -24.73
CA GLU A 188 8.56 3.61 -25.51
C GLU A 188 8.32 2.29 -26.25
N LYS A 189 9.38 1.71 -26.83
CA LYS A 189 9.30 0.42 -27.52
C LYS A 189 8.81 -0.67 -26.58
N VAL A 190 9.48 -0.87 -25.44
CA VAL A 190 9.10 -1.88 -24.46
C VAL A 190 7.71 -1.59 -23.85
N TRP A 191 7.38 -0.31 -23.65
CA TRP A 191 6.08 0.11 -23.15
C TRP A 191 4.94 -0.25 -24.14
N LYS A 192 5.15 -0.06 -25.45
CA LYS A 192 4.20 -0.45 -26.50
C LYS A 192 4.04 -1.97 -26.58
N GLU A 193 5.12 -2.74 -26.44
CA GLU A 193 5.05 -4.20 -26.30
C GLU A 193 4.17 -4.59 -25.08
N GLY A 194 4.30 -3.86 -23.95
CA GLY A 194 3.45 -4.03 -22.80
C GLY A 194 1.98 -3.74 -23.08
N VAL A 195 1.68 -2.69 -23.87
CA VAL A 195 0.31 -2.36 -24.31
C VAL A 195 -0.29 -3.49 -25.14
N GLU A 196 0.46 -4.03 -26.10
CA GLU A 196 0.01 -5.18 -26.91
C GLU A 196 -0.22 -6.43 -26.04
N TYR A 197 0.68 -6.69 -25.09
CA TYR A 197 0.52 -7.79 -24.16
C TYR A 197 -0.75 -7.64 -23.29
N MET A 198 -1.07 -6.42 -22.85
CA MET A 198 -2.27 -6.15 -22.07
C MET A 198 -3.57 -6.48 -22.80
N LYS A 199 -3.62 -6.41 -24.14
CA LYS A 199 -4.78 -6.80 -24.96
C LYS A 199 -5.18 -8.27 -24.80
N SER A 200 -4.30 -9.12 -24.29
CA SER A 200 -4.61 -10.52 -23.97
C SER A 200 -5.41 -10.72 -22.69
N PHE A 201 -5.64 -9.65 -21.91
CA PHE A 201 -6.43 -9.66 -20.69
C PHE A 201 -7.84 -9.14 -20.90
N LYS A 202 -8.74 -9.47 -19.98
CA LYS A 202 -10.13 -9.01 -20.01
C LYS A 202 -10.22 -7.56 -19.52
N PHE A 203 -10.52 -6.61 -20.41
CA PHE A 203 -10.85 -5.23 -20.06
C PHE A 203 -12.32 -5.10 -19.74
N VAL A 204 -12.63 -4.53 -18.57
CA VAL A 204 -13.98 -4.50 -18.01
C VAL A 204 -14.42 -3.10 -17.60
N ASP A 205 -15.72 -2.87 -17.57
CA ASP A 205 -16.34 -1.76 -16.87
C ASP A 205 -16.48 -2.17 -15.39
N SER A 206 -15.41 -1.95 -14.62
CA SER A 206 -15.20 -2.53 -13.29
C SER A 206 -16.33 -2.21 -12.31
N GLU A 207 -16.91 -1.01 -12.38
CA GLU A 207 -18.02 -0.60 -11.53
C GLU A 207 -19.28 -1.45 -11.79
N HIS A 208 -19.53 -1.84 -13.04
CA HIS A 208 -20.64 -2.74 -13.37
C HIS A 208 -20.34 -4.18 -12.94
N GLU A 209 -19.13 -4.67 -13.22
CA GLU A 209 -18.75 -6.03 -12.87
C GLU A 209 -18.78 -6.26 -11.36
N ILE A 210 -18.16 -5.36 -10.57
CA ILE A 210 -18.11 -5.44 -9.11
C ILE A 210 -19.53 -5.41 -8.52
N ASN A 211 -20.39 -4.48 -8.96
CA ASN A 211 -21.74 -4.39 -8.44
C ASN A 211 -22.61 -5.59 -8.86
N ASN A 212 -22.36 -6.22 -10.03
CA ASN A 212 -23.01 -7.47 -10.43
C ASN A 212 -22.56 -8.65 -9.55
N ILE A 213 -21.28 -8.74 -9.24
CA ILE A 213 -20.72 -9.73 -8.33
C ILE A 213 -21.40 -9.61 -6.95
N LEU A 214 -21.48 -8.41 -6.39
CA LEU A 214 -22.14 -8.16 -5.10
C LEU A 214 -23.63 -8.56 -5.15
N ARG A 215 -24.34 -8.22 -6.24
CA ARG A 215 -25.75 -8.64 -6.41
C ARG A 215 -25.93 -10.16 -6.48
N SER A 216 -24.91 -10.89 -6.92
CA SER A 216 -24.92 -12.36 -6.93
C SER A 216 -24.62 -12.99 -5.58
N GLY A 217 -24.44 -12.19 -4.52
CA GLY A 217 -24.17 -12.66 -3.15
C GLY A 217 -22.70 -13.03 -2.88
N LYS A 218 -21.78 -12.62 -3.75
CA LYS A 218 -20.34 -12.90 -3.64
C LYS A 218 -19.62 -11.77 -2.90
N ASP A 219 -18.62 -12.14 -2.09
CA ASP A 219 -17.86 -11.23 -1.26
C ASP A 219 -16.55 -10.76 -1.93
N ILE A 220 -16.21 -9.50 -1.69
CA ILE A 220 -15.04 -8.84 -2.29
C ILE A 220 -14.09 -8.34 -1.20
N LEU A 221 -12.80 -8.64 -1.33
CA LEU A 221 -11.73 -8.02 -0.55
C LEU A 221 -11.07 -6.92 -1.37
N CYS A 222 -11.14 -5.69 -0.90
CA CYS A 222 -10.43 -4.55 -1.48
C CYS A 222 -9.04 -4.45 -0.89
N GLU A 223 -8.02 -4.57 -1.74
CA GLU A 223 -6.62 -4.52 -1.36
C GLU A 223 -6.06 -3.11 -1.57
N GLY A 224 -5.71 -2.43 -0.47
CA GLY A 224 -5.04 -1.13 -0.51
C GLY A 224 -3.54 -1.22 -0.77
N ALA A 225 -2.95 -0.13 -1.19
CA ALA A 225 -1.51 0.05 -1.35
C ALA A 225 -1.04 1.26 -0.54
N GLN A 226 0.25 1.33 -0.21
CA GLN A 226 0.84 2.34 0.70
C GLN A 226 0.20 2.26 2.09
N GLY A 227 -0.03 3.38 2.77
CA GLY A 227 -0.67 3.44 4.08
C GLY A 227 -1.35 4.78 4.31
N THR A 228 -2.17 4.88 5.34
CA THR A 228 -3.00 6.06 5.65
C THR A 228 -2.18 7.34 5.76
N MET A 229 -0.99 7.28 6.37
CA MET A 229 -0.12 8.46 6.51
C MET A 229 0.55 8.90 5.21
N LEU A 230 0.32 8.18 4.13
CA LEU A 230 0.71 8.54 2.77
C LEU A 230 -0.48 8.97 1.90
N ASP A 231 -1.70 9.07 2.45
CA ASP A 231 -2.87 9.55 1.73
C ASP A 231 -2.69 10.99 1.28
N VAL A 232 -3.17 11.32 0.08
CA VAL A 232 -2.98 12.65 -0.51
C VAL A 232 -3.68 13.76 0.25
N ASP A 233 -4.81 13.45 0.91
CA ASP A 233 -5.62 14.41 1.68
C ASP A 233 -5.31 14.37 3.18
N PHE A 234 -5.14 13.18 3.76
CA PHE A 234 -5.07 12.94 5.21
C PHE A 234 -3.69 12.52 5.72
N GLY A 235 -2.73 12.29 4.83
CA GLY A 235 -1.37 11.89 5.20
C GLY A 235 -0.48 13.06 5.62
N SER A 236 0.80 12.75 5.83
CA SER A 236 1.84 13.71 6.22
C SER A 236 2.28 14.59 5.05
N TYR A 237 1.37 15.41 4.53
CA TYR A 237 1.59 16.31 3.39
C TYR A 237 2.77 17.26 3.65
N PRO A 238 3.64 17.57 2.65
CA PRO A 238 3.57 17.13 1.25
C PRO A 238 4.24 15.77 0.96
N PHE A 239 4.71 15.05 1.97
CA PHE A 239 5.43 13.78 1.84
C PHE A 239 4.46 12.59 1.80
N VAL A 240 3.60 12.59 0.79
CA VAL A 240 2.51 11.64 0.56
C VAL A 240 2.55 11.06 -0.85
N THR A 241 1.76 10.02 -1.11
CA THR A 241 1.47 9.55 -2.47
C THR A 241 0.36 10.39 -3.10
N SER A 242 0.19 10.28 -4.41
CA SER A 242 -0.81 11.07 -5.15
C SER A 242 -2.18 10.39 -5.26
N SER A 243 -2.47 9.44 -4.38
CA SER A 243 -3.74 8.70 -4.38
C SER A 243 -4.37 8.63 -3.00
N ASN A 244 -5.69 8.38 -2.95
CA ASN A 244 -6.40 8.16 -1.70
C ASN A 244 -6.16 6.72 -1.23
N THR A 245 -5.36 6.58 -0.18
CA THR A 245 -5.01 5.30 0.45
C THR A 245 -5.98 4.89 1.54
N VAL A 246 -6.87 5.80 1.95
CA VAL A 246 -7.91 5.59 2.95
C VAL A 246 -9.08 4.76 2.41
N CYS A 247 -9.92 4.26 3.31
CA CYS A 247 -11.06 3.39 2.99
C CYS A 247 -11.98 3.98 1.91
N ALA A 248 -12.25 5.29 1.94
CA ALA A 248 -13.05 5.98 0.92
C ALA A 248 -12.48 5.83 -0.49
N GLY A 249 -11.15 5.62 -0.62
CA GLY A 249 -10.49 5.33 -1.90
C GLY A 249 -10.98 4.05 -2.55
N ALA A 250 -11.45 3.05 -1.80
CA ALA A 250 -12.07 1.85 -2.36
C ALA A 250 -13.40 2.16 -3.07
N CYS A 251 -14.19 3.08 -2.51
CA CYS A 251 -15.45 3.49 -3.14
C CYS A 251 -15.21 4.15 -4.51
N THR A 252 -14.31 5.12 -4.57
CA THR A 252 -14.01 5.86 -5.81
C THR A 252 -13.16 5.05 -6.79
N GLY A 253 -12.24 4.22 -6.28
CA GLY A 253 -11.32 3.42 -7.08
C GLY A 253 -11.91 2.16 -7.71
N LEU A 254 -13.12 1.76 -7.27
CA LEU A 254 -13.82 0.56 -7.78
C LEU A 254 -15.27 0.85 -8.23
N GLY A 255 -15.80 2.04 -7.93
CA GLY A 255 -17.19 2.36 -8.21
C GLY A 255 -18.17 1.65 -7.29
N ILE A 256 -17.88 1.61 -5.99
CA ILE A 256 -18.69 0.96 -4.95
C ILE A 256 -19.39 2.03 -4.11
N GLY A 257 -20.68 1.83 -3.84
CA GLY A 257 -21.40 2.70 -2.90
C GLY A 257 -20.87 2.53 -1.45
N PRO A 258 -20.70 3.61 -0.67
CA PRO A 258 -20.11 3.55 0.67
C PRO A 258 -20.89 2.64 1.63
N ASN A 259 -22.20 2.48 1.44
CA ASN A 259 -23.06 1.60 2.22
C ASN A 259 -22.86 0.10 1.94
N LYS A 260 -21.93 -0.26 1.05
CA LYS A 260 -21.55 -1.65 0.76
C LYS A 260 -20.31 -2.08 1.54
N ILE A 261 -19.59 -1.13 2.13
CA ILE A 261 -18.41 -1.42 2.95
C ILE A 261 -18.86 -2.13 4.23
N GLY A 262 -18.29 -3.29 4.47
CA GLY A 262 -18.47 -4.11 5.67
C GLY A 262 -17.33 -3.90 6.65
N ASN A 263 -16.42 -4.90 6.77
CA ASN A 263 -15.26 -4.76 7.64
C ASN A 263 -14.18 -3.91 6.99
N VAL A 264 -13.51 -3.13 7.82
CA VAL A 264 -12.30 -2.39 7.48
C VAL A 264 -11.14 -2.93 8.31
N TYR A 265 -10.27 -3.70 7.66
CA TYR A 265 -9.08 -4.29 8.28
C TYR A 265 -7.92 -3.29 8.22
N GLY A 266 -7.53 -2.78 9.38
CA GLY A 266 -6.37 -1.91 9.53
C GLY A 266 -5.11 -2.70 9.86
N ILE A 267 -4.10 -2.64 8.98
CA ILE A 267 -2.83 -3.31 9.22
C ILE A 267 -1.84 -2.33 9.84
N MET A 268 -1.27 -2.72 10.97
CA MET A 268 -0.21 -2.00 11.66
C MET A 268 0.97 -2.92 11.97
N LYS A 269 2.19 -2.39 11.96
CA LYS A 269 3.35 -3.08 12.54
C LYS A 269 3.48 -2.78 14.03
N ALA A 270 4.11 -3.67 14.77
CA ALA A 270 4.44 -3.46 16.17
C ALA A 270 5.42 -2.27 16.40
N TYR A 271 5.95 -1.71 15.34
CA TYR A 271 6.83 -0.54 15.29
C TYR A 271 6.53 0.28 14.02
N CYS A 272 7.11 1.46 13.88
CA CYS A 272 6.94 2.28 12.69
C CYS A 272 8.14 2.19 11.75
N THR A 273 7.88 2.26 10.44
CA THR A 273 8.91 2.46 9.42
C THR A 273 8.47 3.49 8.41
N ARG A 274 9.44 4.22 7.85
CA ARG A 274 9.19 5.18 6.79
C ARG A 274 10.27 5.10 5.71
N VAL A 275 9.87 5.23 4.46
CA VAL A 275 10.77 5.39 3.31
C VAL A 275 10.68 6.84 2.82
N GLY A 276 11.83 7.44 2.50
CA GLY A 276 11.89 8.81 2.00
C GLY A 276 11.87 9.89 3.08
N ALA A 277 11.67 11.13 2.66
CA ALA A 277 11.65 12.30 3.53
C ALA A 277 10.29 12.45 4.26
N GLY A 278 10.22 13.45 5.11
CA GLY A 278 9.01 13.84 5.85
C GLY A 278 9.06 13.48 7.34
N PRO A 279 8.09 13.97 8.10
CA PRO A 279 8.08 13.84 9.55
C PRO A 279 7.94 12.39 10.00
N PHE A 280 8.64 12.05 11.06
CA PHE A 280 8.59 10.74 11.72
C PHE A 280 8.88 10.92 13.22
N PRO A 281 7.89 11.31 14.03
CA PRO A 281 8.10 11.69 15.42
C PRO A 281 8.78 10.65 16.28
N THR A 282 8.52 9.37 16.03
CA THR A 282 9.07 8.26 16.82
C THR A 282 10.35 7.66 16.23
N GLU A 283 10.96 8.30 15.23
CA GLU A 283 12.20 7.82 14.60
C GLU A 283 13.34 7.65 15.63
N LEU A 284 14.08 6.56 15.48
CA LEU A 284 15.22 6.20 16.33
C LEU A 284 16.52 6.24 15.53
N PHE A 285 17.50 6.95 16.08
CA PHE A 285 18.83 7.11 15.49
C PHE A 285 19.93 6.34 16.25
N ASP A 286 19.52 5.54 17.24
CA ASP A 286 20.38 4.78 18.14
C ASP A 286 20.46 3.29 17.76
N GLU A 287 21.15 2.50 18.61
CA GLU A 287 21.28 1.05 18.43
C GLU A 287 19.92 0.31 18.51
N VAL A 288 18.91 0.90 19.14
CA VAL A 288 17.56 0.33 19.19
C VAL A 288 16.92 0.41 17.81
N GLY A 289 16.99 1.57 17.14
CA GLY A 289 16.49 1.75 15.78
C GLY A 289 17.19 0.84 14.77
N LYS A 290 18.53 0.67 14.91
CA LYS A 290 19.31 -0.26 14.11
C LYS A 290 18.87 -1.71 14.35
N LYS A 291 18.72 -2.12 15.61
CA LYS A 291 18.26 -3.48 15.96
C LYS A 291 16.86 -3.79 15.39
N ILE A 292 15.92 -2.84 15.44
CA ILE A 292 14.60 -2.99 14.81
C ILE A 292 14.75 -3.20 13.30
N ARG A 293 15.60 -2.40 12.63
CA ARG A 293 15.86 -2.50 11.19
C ARG A 293 16.42 -3.85 10.81
N ASP A 294 17.44 -4.31 11.51
CA ASP A 294 18.15 -5.56 11.22
C ASP A 294 17.25 -6.77 11.43
N LEU A 295 16.60 -6.87 12.60
CA LEU A 295 15.66 -7.97 12.92
C LEU A 295 14.41 -7.95 12.03
N GLY A 296 13.91 -6.76 11.73
CA GLY A 296 12.74 -6.58 10.86
C GLY A 296 13.05 -6.72 9.36
N HIS A 297 14.32 -6.86 8.96
CA HIS A 297 14.75 -6.82 7.56
C HIS A 297 14.19 -5.60 6.83
N GLU A 298 14.25 -4.41 7.50
CA GLU A 298 13.66 -3.17 6.99
C GLU A 298 14.57 -2.49 5.96
N TYR A 299 14.68 -3.15 4.80
CA TYR A 299 15.40 -2.71 3.62
C TYR A 299 14.48 -2.71 2.41
N GLY A 300 14.70 -1.77 1.49
CA GLY A 300 13.89 -1.68 0.25
C GLY A 300 14.09 -2.91 -0.62
N ALA A 301 13.00 -3.60 -0.97
CA ALA A 301 13.05 -4.86 -1.74
C ALA A 301 13.72 -4.72 -3.13
N VAL A 302 13.77 -3.51 -3.70
CA VAL A 302 14.34 -3.25 -5.03
C VAL A 302 15.70 -2.56 -4.95
N THR A 303 15.86 -1.63 -4.00
CA THR A 303 17.04 -0.76 -3.92
C THR A 303 18.00 -1.13 -2.79
N GLY A 304 17.59 -2.03 -1.88
CA GLY A 304 18.34 -2.32 -0.65
C GLY A 304 18.45 -1.14 0.33
N ARG A 305 17.78 -0.01 0.05
CA ARG A 305 17.88 1.19 0.89
C ARG A 305 17.30 0.92 2.27
N GLU A 306 18.02 1.31 3.30
CA GLU A 306 17.57 1.25 4.69
C GLU A 306 16.28 2.05 4.89
N ARG A 307 15.31 1.45 5.59
CA ARG A 307 14.13 2.16 6.07
C ARG A 307 14.45 2.86 7.38
N ARG A 308 13.88 4.03 7.57
CA ARG A 308 13.84 4.73 8.85
C ARG A 308 12.95 3.90 9.78
N CYS A 309 13.38 3.66 11.02
CA CYS A 309 12.67 2.84 11.99
C CYS A 309 12.42 3.62 13.28
N GLY A 310 11.32 3.33 13.94
CA GLY A 310 10.95 3.98 15.20
C GLY A 310 9.94 3.19 16.00
N TRP A 311 9.70 3.59 17.25
CA TRP A 311 8.70 2.98 18.10
C TRP A 311 7.29 3.16 17.52
N CYS A 312 6.37 2.29 17.96
CA CYS A 312 4.96 2.34 17.56
C CYS A 312 4.35 3.69 17.97
N ASP A 313 3.72 4.39 17.03
CA ASP A 313 3.08 5.68 17.21
C ASP A 313 1.56 5.52 17.29
N LEU A 314 1.02 5.52 18.52
CA LEU A 314 -0.39 5.28 18.75
C LEU A 314 -1.26 6.51 18.46
N ILE A 315 -0.69 7.71 18.49
CA ILE A 315 -1.42 8.94 18.10
C ILE A 315 -1.75 8.89 16.62
N GLN A 316 -0.74 8.58 15.80
CA GLN A 316 -0.89 8.41 14.37
C GLN A 316 -1.83 7.24 14.04
N LEU A 317 -1.73 6.10 14.76
CA LEU A 317 -2.57 4.93 14.54
C LEU A 317 -4.04 5.21 14.91
N ARG A 318 -4.30 5.90 16.02
CA ARG A 318 -5.66 6.28 16.42
C ARG A 318 -6.31 7.20 15.38
N TYR A 319 -5.56 8.19 14.90
CA TYR A 319 -6.00 9.03 13.79
C TYR A 319 -6.33 8.18 12.55
N SER A 320 -5.45 7.25 12.19
CA SER A 320 -5.68 6.37 11.04
C SER A 320 -6.90 5.46 11.22
N CYS A 321 -7.14 4.93 12.43
CA CYS A 321 -8.34 4.14 12.74
C CYS A 321 -9.61 4.98 12.55
N MET A 322 -9.62 6.20 13.05
CA MET A 322 -10.74 7.14 12.95
C MET A 322 -11.07 7.47 11.48
N ILE A 323 -10.08 7.90 10.70
CA ILE A 323 -10.29 8.31 9.29
C ILE A 323 -10.81 7.16 8.43
N ASN A 324 -10.38 5.94 8.71
CA ASN A 324 -10.75 4.76 7.93
C ASN A 324 -12.00 4.05 8.45
N GLY A 325 -12.46 4.35 9.66
CA GLY A 325 -13.52 3.58 10.31
C GLY A 325 -13.10 2.13 10.52
N VAL A 326 -11.88 1.90 11.02
CA VAL A 326 -11.32 0.55 11.20
C VAL A 326 -12.18 -0.26 12.16
N THR A 327 -12.59 -1.45 11.73
CA THR A 327 -13.38 -2.37 12.55
C THR A 327 -12.54 -3.43 13.24
N GLN A 328 -11.40 -3.76 12.66
CA GLN A 328 -10.48 -4.78 13.18
C GLN A 328 -9.04 -4.43 12.84
N LEU A 329 -8.13 -4.60 13.80
CA LEU A 329 -6.70 -4.43 13.62
C LEU A 329 -6.01 -5.76 13.35
N ILE A 330 -4.94 -5.67 12.57
CA ILE A 330 -4.02 -6.76 12.28
C ILE A 330 -2.62 -6.30 12.66
N LEU A 331 -2.05 -6.92 13.70
CA LEU A 331 -0.73 -6.60 14.23
C LEU A 331 0.33 -7.44 13.51
N MET A 332 1.23 -6.78 12.82
CA MET A 332 2.30 -7.41 12.05
C MET A 332 3.66 -7.27 12.73
N LYS A 333 4.53 -8.25 12.48
CA LYS A 333 5.95 -8.21 12.88
C LYS A 333 6.16 -8.04 14.39
N SER A 334 5.31 -8.63 15.21
CA SER A 334 5.49 -8.64 16.66
C SER A 334 6.72 -9.43 17.10
N ASP A 335 7.11 -10.45 16.33
CA ASP A 335 8.32 -11.25 16.47
C ASP A 335 9.61 -10.42 16.46
N VAL A 336 9.65 -9.32 15.74
CA VAL A 336 10.80 -8.41 15.70
C VAL A 336 11.14 -7.85 17.08
N LEU A 337 10.14 -7.72 17.95
CA LEU A 337 10.30 -7.19 19.31
C LEU A 337 10.59 -8.26 20.37
N ASP A 338 10.65 -9.54 20.01
CA ASP A 338 10.79 -10.69 20.93
C ASP A 338 12.00 -10.61 21.87
N THR A 339 13.06 -9.94 21.44
CA THR A 339 14.33 -9.85 22.22
C THR A 339 14.57 -8.49 22.85
N PHE A 340 13.56 -7.62 22.88
CA PHE A 340 13.68 -6.29 23.50
C PHE A 340 13.28 -6.36 24.98
N PRO A 341 14.14 -5.91 25.90
CA PRO A 341 13.84 -5.92 27.33
C PRO A 341 12.77 -4.89 27.72
N VAL A 342 12.72 -3.79 26.97
CA VAL A 342 11.75 -2.69 27.11
C VAL A 342 11.23 -2.34 25.73
N ILE A 343 9.90 -2.19 25.63
CA ILE A 343 9.19 -1.77 24.43
C ILE A 343 8.52 -0.44 24.75
N LYS A 344 8.53 0.50 23.80
CA LYS A 344 7.90 1.80 23.98
C LYS A 344 6.79 2.00 22.94
N ALA A 345 5.73 2.68 23.34
CA ALA A 345 4.70 3.17 22.43
C ALA A 345 4.46 4.66 22.68
N CYS A 346 4.38 5.45 21.62
CA CYS A 346 4.06 6.87 21.71
C CYS A 346 2.57 7.04 22.02
N VAL A 347 2.25 7.69 23.13
CA VAL A 347 0.90 7.89 23.65
C VAL A 347 0.46 9.36 23.67
N GLY A 348 1.31 10.26 23.22
CA GLY A 348 1.07 11.69 23.14
C GLY A 348 2.21 12.40 22.44
N TYR A 349 2.01 13.64 22.09
CA TYR A 349 3.04 14.55 21.60
C TYR A 349 3.12 15.79 22.47
N LYS A 350 4.34 16.27 22.69
CA LYS A 350 4.60 17.60 23.18
C LYS A 350 4.88 18.51 21.98
N LEU A 351 4.06 19.54 21.86
CA LEU A 351 4.15 20.52 20.77
C LEU A 351 5.30 21.51 21.00
N PRO A 352 5.77 22.22 19.97
CA PRO A 352 6.83 23.22 20.10
C PRO A 352 6.51 24.37 21.10
N ASN A 353 5.23 24.64 21.33
CA ASN A 353 4.78 25.62 22.34
C ASN A 353 4.79 25.07 23.78
N GLY A 354 5.11 23.80 23.98
CA GLY A 354 5.16 23.10 25.26
C GLY A 354 3.86 22.43 25.68
N GLU A 355 2.76 22.59 24.94
CA GLU A 355 1.49 21.90 25.21
C GLU A 355 1.60 20.42 24.84
N GLU A 356 0.90 19.56 25.58
CA GLU A 356 0.77 18.14 25.28
C GLU A 356 -0.57 17.86 24.60
N THR A 357 -0.53 16.96 23.62
CA THR A 357 -1.73 16.53 22.89
C THR A 357 -1.75 15.03 22.67
N GLN A 358 -2.94 14.48 22.59
CA GLN A 358 -3.20 13.12 22.12
C GLN A 358 -3.90 13.10 20.75
N GLU A 359 -4.04 14.23 20.10
CA GLU A 359 -4.53 14.33 18.73
C GLU A 359 -3.37 14.55 17.77
N LEU A 360 -3.48 14.02 16.55
CA LEU A 360 -2.49 14.26 15.51
C LEU A 360 -2.55 15.74 15.09
N PRO A 361 -1.49 16.53 15.35
CA PRO A 361 -1.51 17.94 14.99
C PRO A 361 -1.40 18.14 13.48
N TYR A 362 -1.86 19.29 12.97
CA TYR A 362 -1.68 19.66 11.57
C TYR A 362 -0.21 19.73 11.18
N GLU A 363 0.62 20.34 12.00
CA GLU A 363 2.06 20.38 11.83
C GLU A 363 2.71 19.30 12.70
N ILE A 364 3.29 18.31 12.04
CA ILE A 364 3.91 17.16 12.73
C ILE A 364 5.41 17.38 12.93
N ASP A 365 6.03 18.30 12.19
CA ASP A 365 7.44 18.61 12.35
C ASP A 365 7.71 19.30 13.70
N GLY A 366 8.75 18.86 14.40
CA GLY A 366 9.17 19.44 15.66
C GLY A 366 8.35 19.01 16.89
N VAL A 367 7.43 18.06 16.76
CA VAL A 367 6.78 17.46 17.93
C VAL A 367 7.74 16.47 18.61
N GLU A 368 7.67 16.38 19.94
CA GLU A 368 8.39 15.41 20.75
C GLU A 368 7.46 14.28 21.19
N PRO A 369 7.78 12.99 20.94
CA PRO A 369 6.93 11.88 21.33
C PRO A 369 6.97 11.66 22.86
N ILE A 370 5.79 11.46 23.46
CA ILE A 370 5.62 11.06 24.86
C ILE A 370 5.42 9.55 24.88
N TYR A 371 6.32 8.82 25.54
CA TYR A 371 6.31 7.36 25.52
C TYR A 371 5.75 6.76 26.81
N LYS A 372 4.99 5.68 26.63
CA LYS A 372 4.72 4.68 27.67
C LYS A 372 5.66 3.48 27.46
N GLU A 373 6.26 3.01 28.55
CA GLU A 373 7.15 1.85 28.53
C GLU A 373 6.41 0.59 28.96
N PHE A 374 6.80 -0.52 28.32
CA PHE A 374 6.30 -1.86 28.60
C PHE A 374 7.48 -2.80 28.82
N LYS A 375 7.32 -3.73 29.73
CA LYS A 375 8.26 -4.84 29.87
C LYS A 375 8.20 -5.70 28.62
N GLY A 376 9.35 -6.00 28.03
CA GLY A 376 9.45 -6.89 26.89
C GLY A 376 9.15 -8.35 27.30
N TRP A 377 8.64 -9.12 26.39
CA TRP A 377 8.26 -10.52 26.65
C TRP A 377 9.44 -11.51 26.56
N ASN A 378 10.56 -11.13 25.92
CA ASN A 378 11.80 -11.92 25.79
C ASN A 378 11.53 -13.42 25.45
N THR A 379 10.64 -13.66 24.52
CA THR A 379 10.17 -15.00 24.16
C THR A 379 10.04 -15.10 22.64
N ASP A 380 10.68 -16.09 22.02
CA ASP A 380 10.48 -16.42 20.61
C ASP A 380 9.04 -16.93 20.41
N MET A 381 8.23 -16.12 19.75
CA MET A 381 6.82 -16.42 19.48
C MET A 381 6.61 -17.16 18.16
N THR A 382 7.61 -17.33 17.32
CA THR A 382 7.49 -17.81 15.92
C THR A 382 6.92 -19.22 15.77
N LYS A 383 6.91 -20.01 16.85
CA LYS A 383 6.38 -21.39 16.89
C LYS A 383 5.01 -21.51 17.58
N MET A 384 4.44 -20.42 18.04
CA MET A 384 3.13 -20.43 18.70
C MET A 384 2.02 -20.66 17.68
N THR A 385 0.96 -21.36 18.10
CA THR A 385 -0.17 -21.74 17.25
C THR A 385 -1.50 -21.18 17.75
N SER A 386 -1.51 -20.60 18.95
CA SER A 386 -2.72 -20.01 19.56
C SER A 386 -2.37 -18.83 20.47
N GLU A 387 -3.30 -17.90 20.65
CA GLU A 387 -3.16 -16.76 21.56
C GLU A 387 -3.01 -17.17 23.04
N ASP A 388 -3.43 -18.36 23.41
CA ASP A 388 -3.28 -18.87 24.78
C ASP A 388 -1.80 -19.00 25.18
N GLN A 389 -0.93 -19.26 24.20
CA GLN A 389 0.51 -19.42 24.37
C GLN A 389 1.26 -18.08 24.50
N PHE A 390 0.61 -16.95 24.19
CA PHE A 390 1.25 -15.64 24.27
C PHE A 390 1.75 -15.34 25.68
N PRO A 391 2.98 -14.80 25.85
CA PRO A 391 3.49 -14.33 27.12
C PRO A 391 2.57 -13.30 27.77
N ALA A 392 2.55 -13.25 29.09
CA ALA A 392 1.70 -12.34 29.84
C ALA A 392 2.00 -10.87 29.49
N GLU A 393 3.27 -10.53 29.31
CA GLU A 393 3.72 -9.19 28.88
C GLU A 393 3.18 -8.82 27.50
N PHE A 394 3.18 -9.76 26.56
CA PHE A 394 2.64 -9.53 25.22
C PHE A 394 1.11 -9.39 25.23
N LYS A 395 0.41 -10.22 26.02
CA LYS A 395 -1.05 -10.06 26.23
C LYS A 395 -1.39 -8.69 26.80
N ALA A 396 -0.65 -8.24 27.80
CA ALA A 396 -0.85 -6.90 28.40
C ALA A 396 -0.57 -5.77 27.38
N TYR A 397 0.44 -5.93 26.53
CA TYR A 397 0.74 -4.97 25.47
C TYR A 397 -0.39 -4.91 24.43
N ILE A 398 -0.87 -6.05 23.94
CA ILE A 398 -2.00 -6.11 23.00
C ILE A 398 -3.25 -5.46 23.63
N GLN A 399 -3.59 -5.83 24.87
CA GLN A 399 -4.74 -5.24 25.56
C GLN A 399 -4.63 -3.71 25.62
N PHE A 400 -3.47 -3.18 25.98
CA PHE A 400 -3.26 -1.73 26.00
C PHE A 400 -3.43 -1.10 24.61
N LEU A 401 -2.92 -1.74 23.55
CA LEU A 401 -3.12 -1.25 22.18
C LEU A 401 -4.61 -1.20 21.81
N GLU A 402 -5.35 -2.26 22.11
CA GLU A 402 -6.80 -2.33 21.84
C GLU A 402 -7.59 -1.25 22.60
N GLU A 403 -7.27 -1.04 23.88
CA GLU A 403 -7.87 0.01 24.71
C GLU A 403 -7.55 1.41 24.18
N PHE A 404 -6.29 1.69 23.82
CA PHE A 404 -5.88 3.00 23.34
C PHE A 404 -6.43 3.33 21.96
N LEU A 405 -6.49 2.32 21.06
CA LEU A 405 -6.97 2.48 19.69
C LEU A 405 -8.48 2.25 19.55
N GLU A 406 -9.16 1.89 20.62
CA GLU A 406 -10.60 1.60 20.67
C GLU A 406 -11.04 0.57 19.60
N THR A 407 -10.13 -0.33 19.22
CA THR A 407 -10.34 -1.25 18.09
C THR A 407 -9.68 -2.60 18.40
N PRO A 408 -10.40 -3.75 18.22
CA PRO A 408 -9.86 -5.05 18.56
C PRO A 408 -8.79 -5.51 17.57
N ILE A 409 -7.71 -6.10 18.07
CA ILE A 409 -6.68 -6.79 17.29
C ILE A 409 -7.12 -8.23 17.08
N LYS A 410 -7.62 -8.56 15.90
CA LYS A 410 -8.14 -9.90 15.58
C LYS A 410 -7.11 -10.85 14.96
N VAL A 411 -6.01 -10.32 14.46
CA VAL A 411 -4.96 -11.13 13.84
C VAL A 411 -3.60 -10.63 14.31
N VAL A 412 -2.72 -11.56 14.68
CA VAL A 412 -1.33 -11.28 15.07
C VAL A 412 -0.38 -12.10 14.20
N SER A 413 0.51 -11.44 13.49
CA SER A 413 1.60 -12.08 12.75
C SER A 413 2.84 -12.17 13.66
N ILE A 414 3.33 -13.38 13.85
CA ILE A 414 4.45 -13.74 14.71
C ILE A 414 5.67 -14.26 13.94
N GLY A 415 5.75 -13.98 12.66
CA GLY A 415 6.87 -14.35 11.78
C GLY A 415 6.57 -14.06 10.32
N PRO A 416 7.51 -14.28 9.40
CA PRO A 416 7.37 -13.94 7.98
C PRO A 416 6.45 -14.87 7.20
N ASP A 417 6.38 -16.16 7.57
CA ASP A 417 5.61 -17.17 6.85
C ASP A 417 4.09 -16.98 7.01
N ARG A 418 3.33 -17.45 6.02
CA ARG A 418 1.86 -17.47 6.01
C ARG A 418 1.30 -18.14 7.27
N ASP A 419 1.85 -19.28 7.66
CA ASP A 419 1.37 -20.10 8.78
C ASP A 419 1.69 -19.46 10.16
N GLN A 420 2.61 -18.49 10.21
CA GLN A 420 2.94 -17.73 11.40
C GLN A 420 1.96 -16.56 11.61
N THR A 421 0.67 -16.89 11.56
CA THR A 421 -0.43 -15.93 11.70
C THR A 421 -1.49 -16.51 12.64
N ILE A 422 -1.71 -15.84 13.77
CA ILE A 422 -2.67 -16.26 14.79
C ILE A 422 -3.93 -15.41 14.68
N VAL A 423 -5.06 -16.08 14.45
CA VAL A 423 -6.39 -15.47 14.53
C VAL A 423 -6.87 -15.55 15.96
N ARG A 424 -7.17 -14.41 16.58
CA ARG A 424 -7.67 -14.31 17.96
C ARG A 424 -9.20 -14.44 18.00
N LYS A 425 -9.70 -14.92 19.10
CA LYS A 425 -11.14 -15.13 19.36
C LYS A 425 -11.93 -13.83 19.53
#